data_94516713915e49ce8345a42a5100159d
#
_entry.id   94516713915e49ce8345a42a5100159d
#
_cell.length_a   1.000
_cell.length_b   1.000
_cell.length_c   1.000
_cell.angle_alpha   90.00
_cell.angle_beta   90.00
_cell.angle_gamma   90.00
#
_symmetry.space_group_name_H-M   'P 1'
#
loop_
_entity.id
_entity.type
_entity.pdbx_description
1 polymer ?
#
loop_
_entity_poly.entity_id
_entity_poly.type
_entity_poly.pdbx_seq_one_letter_code
_entity_poly.pdbx_strand_id
1 'polypeptide(L)'
;MTDITTSKVEVSIDGRTVEVDPSSTVLEAALEHGIFIPHLCHDPDLNPAGVCRLCVVEVDGRLLTACDTPVTDGAQIRTDTSAVQETRRGAAELLLVNHHRGTVDCAEGDACELARIARFLEIDEARLARLRRPERVLDVDTSNPFFRFDPNICVLCGICVRTCDEIVGVGAIDFVKRGFDTTIGSAPDAQWIDSDCVSCGECVVRCPTGSLAPVGQETPEREVVSTCTYCGCGCGIHLGVRDERIVSVRGVRESPASEGRLCVKGRFGFGFVNAKDRLRVPLIRREGQLEEATWDEALDLVAERFAANRGDAFAAIASAKLTNEENYLIQKFSRAVMGTNSVDHCARLCHAPT
;
A
#
# COMPACT_ATOMS: atom_id res chain seq x y z
N MET A 1 11.75 4.30 30.81
CA MET A 1 10.56 4.78 30.07
C MET A 1 9.38 4.50 30.98
N THR A 2 8.82 5.53 31.58
CA THR A 2 7.65 5.42 32.47
C THR A 2 6.43 5.10 31.62
N ASP A 3 5.84 3.93 31.85
CA ASP A 3 4.52 3.58 31.34
C ASP A 3 3.50 4.63 31.82
N ILE A 4 3.13 5.53 30.95
CA ILE A 4 1.97 6.39 31.17
C ILE A 4 0.75 5.51 30.81
N THR A 5 0.25 4.78 31.80
CA THR A 5 -1.09 4.18 31.71
C THR A 5 -2.09 5.34 31.60
N THR A 6 -2.43 5.74 30.39
CA THR A 6 -3.59 6.61 30.14
C THR A 6 -4.81 5.88 30.65
N SER A 7 -5.49 6.45 31.67
CA SER A 7 -6.73 5.90 32.19
C SER A 7 -7.75 5.89 31.06
N LYS A 8 -8.29 4.70 30.71
CA LYS A 8 -9.37 4.56 29.74
C LYS A 8 -10.57 5.40 30.15
N VAL A 9 -11.33 5.85 29.16
CA VAL A 9 -12.60 6.54 29.36
C VAL A 9 -13.77 5.63 28.99
N GLU A 10 -14.91 5.81 29.64
CA GLU A 10 -16.12 5.06 29.32
C GLU A 10 -17.02 5.88 28.39
N VAL A 11 -17.48 5.25 27.31
CA VAL A 11 -18.47 5.84 26.39
C VAL A 11 -19.62 4.86 26.16
N SER A 12 -20.80 5.39 25.86
CA SER A 12 -21.95 4.55 25.47
C SER A 12 -22.14 4.62 23.96
N ILE A 13 -22.04 3.48 23.26
CA ILE A 13 -22.32 3.38 21.83
C ILE A 13 -23.57 2.50 21.65
N ASP A 14 -24.66 3.08 21.15
CA ASP A 14 -25.97 2.43 20.97
C ASP A 14 -26.48 1.74 22.26
N GLY A 15 -26.23 2.36 23.42
CA GLY A 15 -26.60 1.85 24.74
C GLY A 15 -25.65 0.79 25.31
N ARG A 16 -24.57 0.46 24.62
CA ARG A 16 -23.51 -0.43 25.11
C ARG A 16 -22.36 0.41 25.67
N THR A 17 -22.07 0.28 26.94
CA THR A 17 -20.90 0.91 27.58
C THR A 17 -19.62 0.18 27.17
N VAL A 18 -18.61 0.92 26.71
CA VAL A 18 -17.30 0.41 26.31
C VAL A 18 -16.19 1.30 26.86
N GLU A 19 -15.06 0.67 27.21
CA GLU A 19 -13.84 1.36 27.63
C GLU A 19 -12.93 1.59 26.42
N VAL A 20 -12.53 2.83 26.18
CA VAL A 20 -11.74 3.23 25.01
C VAL A 20 -10.54 4.07 25.41
N ASP A 21 -9.55 4.16 24.55
CA ASP A 21 -8.43 5.06 24.71
C ASP A 21 -8.91 6.51 24.57
N PRO A 22 -8.57 7.42 25.48
CA PRO A 22 -8.98 8.83 25.41
C PRO A 22 -8.43 9.57 24.17
N SER A 23 -7.40 9.04 23.53
CA SER A 23 -6.85 9.59 22.27
C SER A 23 -7.58 9.16 21.02
N SER A 24 -8.48 8.15 21.13
CA SER A 24 -9.23 7.61 19.99
C SER A 24 -10.32 8.59 19.51
N THR A 25 -10.63 8.49 18.23
CA THR A 25 -11.85 9.06 17.67
C THR A 25 -13.05 8.16 17.91
N VAL A 26 -14.25 8.70 17.78
CA VAL A 26 -15.49 7.91 17.88
C VAL A 26 -15.53 6.76 16.85
N LEU A 27 -14.96 6.97 15.66
CA LEU A 27 -14.87 5.93 14.63
C LEU A 27 -13.97 4.78 15.07
N GLU A 28 -12.76 5.10 15.55
CA GLU A 28 -11.80 4.10 16.01
C GLU A 28 -12.36 3.30 17.19
N ALA A 29 -12.93 3.98 18.18
CA ALA A 29 -13.58 3.36 19.31
C ALA A 29 -14.71 2.39 18.90
N ALA A 30 -15.54 2.77 17.93
CA ALA A 30 -16.61 1.92 17.41
C ALA A 30 -16.04 0.68 16.69
N LEU A 31 -15.04 0.86 15.82
CA LEU A 31 -14.43 -0.23 15.05
C LEU A 31 -13.72 -1.24 15.96
N GLU A 32 -13.00 -0.79 16.98
CA GLU A 32 -12.36 -1.66 17.99
C GLU A 32 -13.36 -2.56 18.72
N HIS A 33 -14.59 -2.08 18.89
CA HIS A 33 -15.65 -2.83 19.55
C HIS A 33 -16.59 -3.56 18.58
N GLY A 34 -16.20 -3.67 17.30
CA GLY A 34 -16.95 -4.41 16.27
C GLY A 34 -18.22 -3.70 15.81
N ILE A 35 -18.36 -2.39 16.07
CA ILE A 35 -19.50 -1.58 15.63
C ILE A 35 -19.13 -0.92 14.30
N PHE A 36 -19.79 -1.34 13.22
CA PHE A 36 -19.52 -0.80 11.91
C PHE A 36 -20.16 0.57 11.72
N ILE A 37 -19.34 1.57 11.43
CA ILE A 37 -19.74 2.89 10.98
C ILE A 37 -19.23 3.06 9.54
N PRO A 38 -20.11 3.31 8.54
CA PRO A 38 -19.67 3.46 7.15
C PRO A 38 -18.73 4.66 7.01
N HIS A 39 -17.59 4.46 6.35
CA HIS A 39 -16.59 5.48 6.12
C HIS A 39 -15.85 5.20 4.82
N LEU A 40 -15.33 6.22 4.15
CA LEU A 40 -14.63 6.07 2.87
C LEU A 40 -13.31 6.85 2.82
N CYS A 41 -13.22 8.01 3.48
CA CYS A 41 -12.02 8.85 3.47
C CYS A 41 -11.13 8.66 4.71
N HIS A 42 -11.47 7.73 5.60
CA HIS A 42 -10.65 7.38 6.76
C HIS A 42 -9.65 6.29 6.38
N ASP A 43 -8.42 6.46 6.83
CA ASP A 43 -7.35 5.46 6.83
C ASP A 43 -6.62 5.61 8.17
N PRO A 44 -6.34 4.51 8.91
CA PRO A 44 -5.79 4.60 10.27
C PRO A 44 -4.37 5.17 10.35
N ASP A 45 -3.67 5.25 9.21
CA ASP A 45 -2.31 5.80 9.14
C ASP A 45 -2.30 7.28 8.70
N LEU A 46 -3.47 7.89 8.47
CA LEU A 46 -3.61 9.27 7.97
C LEU A 46 -4.37 10.14 8.96
N ASN A 47 -4.03 11.41 8.99
CA ASN A 47 -4.82 12.38 9.76
C ASN A 47 -6.29 12.39 9.29
N PRO A 48 -7.27 12.53 10.18
CA PRO A 48 -8.68 12.61 9.83
C PRO A 48 -8.97 13.76 8.85
N ALA A 49 -9.79 13.52 7.83
CA ALA A 49 -10.16 14.53 6.84
C ALA A 49 -11.64 14.94 6.85
N GLY A 50 -12.53 14.06 7.33
CA GLY A 50 -13.97 14.34 7.47
C GLY A 50 -14.72 14.68 6.17
N VAL A 51 -14.15 14.38 4.99
CA VAL A 51 -14.68 14.88 3.70
C VAL A 51 -15.85 14.09 3.12
N CYS A 52 -15.91 12.78 3.33
CA CYS A 52 -16.94 11.93 2.71
C CYS A 52 -18.31 11.99 3.42
N ARG A 53 -18.35 12.42 4.67
CA ARG A 53 -19.56 12.56 5.52
C ARG A 53 -20.37 11.27 5.73
N LEU A 54 -19.79 10.11 5.43
CA LEU A 54 -20.44 8.82 5.62
C LEU A 54 -20.42 8.34 7.08
N CYS A 55 -19.40 8.77 7.86
CA CYS A 55 -19.24 8.36 9.25
C CYS A 55 -20.03 9.22 10.26
N VAL A 56 -21.05 9.95 9.81
CA VAL A 56 -21.88 10.76 10.70
C VAL A 56 -22.55 9.88 11.76
N VAL A 57 -22.48 10.31 13.01
CA VAL A 57 -23.15 9.72 14.19
C VAL A 57 -23.80 10.83 15.01
N GLU A 58 -24.67 10.47 15.92
CA GLU A 58 -25.19 11.40 16.92
C GLU A 58 -24.38 11.25 18.21
N VAL A 59 -23.74 12.32 18.66
CA VAL A 59 -23.01 12.38 19.92
C VAL A 59 -23.68 13.45 20.79
N ASP A 60 -24.22 13.05 21.94
CA ASP A 60 -24.94 13.94 22.88
C ASP A 60 -26.00 14.81 22.20
N GLY A 61 -26.77 14.20 21.26
CA GLY A 61 -27.85 14.86 20.52
C GLY A 61 -27.39 15.73 19.33
N ARG A 62 -26.10 15.71 18.96
CA ARG A 62 -25.54 16.46 17.83
C ARG A 62 -25.01 15.52 16.75
N LEU A 63 -25.28 15.83 15.48
CA LEU A 63 -24.69 15.10 14.35
C LEU A 63 -23.24 15.55 14.12
N LEU A 64 -22.31 14.62 14.28
CA LEU A 64 -20.87 14.83 14.12
C LEU A 64 -20.26 13.73 13.23
N THR A 65 -19.11 14.00 12.62
CA THR A 65 -18.34 13.00 11.88
C THR A 65 -17.48 12.19 12.86
N ALA A 66 -17.70 10.87 12.90
CA ALA A 66 -17.03 10.00 13.88
C ALA A 66 -15.50 9.93 13.68
N CYS A 67 -15.00 10.11 12.45
CA CYS A 67 -13.57 9.97 12.14
C CYS A 67 -12.70 11.12 12.67
N ASP A 68 -13.27 12.28 12.98
CA ASP A 68 -12.56 13.47 13.48
C ASP A 68 -13.11 13.99 14.82
N THR A 69 -14.05 13.27 15.41
CA THR A 69 -14.61 13.59 16.74
C THR A 69 -13.88 12.78 17.80
N PRO A 70 -13.12 13.40 18.71
CA PRO A 70 -12.50 12.70 19.83
C PRO A 70 -13.55 12.14 20.78
N VAL A 71 -13.25 10.99 21.40
CA VAL A 71 -14.08 10.46 22.48
C VAL A 71 -13.97 11.32 23.72
N THR A 72 -15.07 11.47 24.46
CA THR A 72 -15.11 12.13 25.77
C THR A 72 -15.78 11.23 26.79
N ASP A 73 -15.30 11.24 28.02
CA ASP A 73 -15.84 10.41 29.09
C ASP A 73 -17.33 10.65 29.30
N GLY A 74 -18.11 9.58 29.37
CA GLY A 74 -19.57 9.62 29.52
C GLY A 74 -20.35 9.93 28.24
N ALA A 75 -19.71 10.15 27.09
CA ALA A 75 -20.39 10.49 25.84
C ALA A 75 -21.42 9.45 25.43
N GLN A 76 -22.58 9.93 24.96
CA GLN A 76 -23.69 9.10 24.45
C GLN A 76 -23.65 9.13 22.91
N ILE A 77 -23.22 8.04 22.31
CA ILE A 77 -23.06 7.90 20.86
C ILE A 77 -24.17 7.01 20.32
N ARG A 78 -24.85 7.48 19.29
CA ARG A 78 -25.88 6.72 18.56
C ARG A 78 -25.51 6.62 17.10
N THR A 79 -25.43 5.39 16.60
CA THR A 79 -25.00 5.13 15.21
C THR A 79 -26.15 4.88 14.26
N ASP A 80 -27.38 4.72 14.76
CA ASP A 80 -28.55 4.29 13.98
C ASP A 80 -29.82 5.09 14.32
N THR A 81 -29.73 6.44 14.36
CA THR A 81 -30.92 7.30 14.42
C THR A 81 -31.42 7.65 13.03
N SER A 82 -32.72 8.03 12.91
CA SER A 82 -33.31 8.45 11.62
C SER A 82 -32.49 9.59 10.98
N ALA A 83 -32.05 10.56 11.77
CA ALA A 83 -31.25 11.69 11.32
C ALA A 83 -29.85 11.26 10.81
N VAL A 84 -29.22 10.29 11.50
CA VAL A 84 -27.94 9.68 11.07
C VAL A 84 -28.13 8.96 9.74
N GLN A 85 -29.14 8.11 9.62
CA GLN A 85 -29.40 7.33 8.41
C GLN A 85 -29.74 8.23 7.21
N GLU A 86 -30.57 9.26 7.39
CA GLU A 86 -30.90 10.22 6.34
C GLU A 86 -29.65 10.97 5.85
N THR A 87 -28.82 11.44 6.79
CA THR A 87 -27.57 12.15 6.45
C THR A 87 -26.60 11.26 5.68
N ARG A 88 -26.38 10.02 6.12
CA ARG A 88 -25.51 9.05 5.46
C ARG A 88 -26.00 8.68 4.06
N ARG A 89 -27.32 8.43 3.90
CA ARG A 89 -27.90 8.14 2.58
C ARG A 89 -27.70 9.31 1.63
N GLY A 90 -27.99 10.54 2.06
CA GLY A 90 -27.75 11.72 1.24
C GLY A 90 -26.27 11.87 0.81
N ALA A 91 -25.34 11.66 1.73
CA ALA A 91 -23.90 11.69 1.42
C ALA A 91 -23.49 10.59 0.43
N ALA A 92 -23.97 9.35 0.62
CA ALA A 92 -23.71 8.23 -0.28
C ALA A 92 -24.30 8.47 -1.68
N GLU A 93 -25.53 8.97 -1.78
CA GLU A 93 -26.18 9.33 -3.03
C GLU A 93 -25.32 10.37 -3.82
N LEU A 94 -24.84 11.42 -3.14
CA LEU A 94 -23.98 12.45 -3.77
C LEU A 94 -22.66 11.88 -4.29
N LEU A 95 -22.06 10.91 -3.62
CA LEU A 95 -20.87 10.22 -4.09
C LEU A 95 -21.17 9.32 -5.30
N LEU A 96 -22.27 8.58 -5.25
CA LEU A 96 -22.70 7.63 -6.27
C LEU A 96 -23.16 8.30 -7.56
N VAL A 97 -23.73 9.51 -7.51
CA VAL A 97 -24.19 10.27 -8.73
C VAL A 97 -23.04 10.55 -9.68
N ASN A 98 -21.83 10.71 -9.17
CA ASN A 98 -20.63 11.01 -9.95
C ASN A 98 -19.74 9.79 -10.20
N HIS A 99 -20.11 8.63 -9.67
CA HIS A 99 -19.38 7.39 -9.85
C HIS A 99 -19.96 6.63 -11.04
N HIS A 100 -19.22 6.56 -12.15
CA HIS A 100 -19.74 6.08 -13.44
C HIS A 100 -20.20 4.63 -13.46
N ARG A 101 -19.62 3.81 -12.60
CA ARG A 101 -20.05 2.43 -12.38
C ARG A 101 -21.08 2.32 -11.27
N GLY A 102 -21.71 3.45 -10.94
CA GLY A 102 -22.53 3.80 -9.80
C GLY A 102 -23.79 2.99 -9.58
N THR A 103 -23.66 1.70 -9.57
CA THR A 103 -24.70 0.81 -9.12
C THR A 103 -24.20 0.04 -7.90
N VAL A 104 -25.13 -0.39 -7.07
CA VAL A 104 -24.92 -1.34 -5.97
C VAL A 104 -24.19 -2.59 -6.46
N ASP A 105 -24.30 -2.90 -7.76
CA ASP A 105 -23.64 -3.99 -8.48
C ASP A 105 -22.41 -3.51 -9.27
N CYS A 106 -21.48 -2.84 -8.61
CA CYS A 106 -20.20 -2.47 -9.21
C CYS A 106 -19.48 -3.70 -9.77
N ALA A 107 -18.96 -3.61 -11.01
CA ALA A 107 -18.23 -4.71 -11.67
C ALA A 107 -16.95 -5.13 -10.91
N GLU A 108 -16.43 -4.28 -10.03
CA GLU A 108 -15.32 -4.58 -9.09
C GLU A 108 -15.79 -5.41 -7.87
N GLY A 109 -17.09 -5.70 -7.76
CA GLY A 109 -17.65 -6.54 -6.70
C GLY A 109 -17.37 -6.00 -5.30
N ASP A 110 -16.95 -6.90 -4.41
CA ASP A 110 -16.62 -6.55 -3.02
C ASP A 110 -15.32 -5.73 -2.85
N ALA A 111 -14.55 -5.53 -3.92
CA ALA A 111 -13.36 -4.70 -3.92
C ALA A 111 -13.67 -3.18 -3.89
N CYS A 112 -14.91 -2.77 -4.18
CA CYS A 112 -15.33 -1.38 -4.13
C CYS A 112 -16.02 -1.07 -2.80
N GLU A 113 -15.35 -0.33 -1.92
CA GLU A 113 -15.91 0.05 -0.61
C GLU A 113 -17.17 0.90 -0.73
N LEU A 114 -17.27 1.77 -1.75
CA LEU A 114 -18.47 2.57 -1.98
C LEU A 114 -19.68 1.69 -2.32
N ALA A 115 -19.51 0.62 -3.10
CA ALA A 115 -20.58 -0.32 -3.40
C ALA A 115 -21.03 -1.09 -2.13
N ARG A 116 -20.09 -1.47 -1.26
CA ARG A 116 -20.38 -2.10 0.03
C ARG A 116 -21.21 -1.17 0.92
N ILE A 117 -20.83 0.10 1.00
CA ILE A 117 -21.55 1.13 1.75
C ILE A 117 -22.95 1.39 1.17
N ALA A 118 -23.09 1.42 -0.16
CA ALA A 118 -24.37 1.62 -0.83
C ALA A 118 -25.36 0.48 -0.49
N ARG A 119 -24.89 -0.77 -0.48
CA ARG A 119 -25.69 -1.93 -0.04
C ARG A 119 -26.07 -1.82 1.43
N PHE A 120 -25.12 -1.46 2.31
CA PHE A 120 -25.37 -1.29 3.75
C PHE A 120 -26.41 -0.21 4.05
N LEU A 121 -26.41 0.90 3.29
CA LEU A 121 -27.35 2.01 3.45
C LEU A 121 -28.66 1.81 2.68
N GLU A 122 -28.83 0.70 1.97
CA GLU A 122 -30.01 0.39 1.16
C GLU A 122 -30.37 1.53 0.20
N ILE A 123 -29.36 1.98 -0.61
CA ILE A 123 -29.56 3.11 -1.53
C ILE A 123 -30.57 2.75 -2.62
N ASP A 124 -31.57 3.62 -2.79
CA ASP A 124 -32.61 3.48 -3.82
C ASP A 124 -32.07 3.84 -5.21
N GLU A 125 -31.90 2.82 -6.06
CA GLU A 125 -31.45 2.96 -7.44
C GLU A 125 -32.37 3.86 -8.30
N ALA A 126 -33.68 3.80 -8.08
CA ALA A 126 -34.64 4.62 -8.83
C ALA A 126 -34.50 6.11 -8.46
N ARG A 127 -34.19 6.40 -7.20
CA ARG A 127 -33.88 7.76 -6.74
C ARG A 127 -32.53 8.19 -7.29
N LEU A 128 -31.50 7.34 -7.23
CA LEU A 128 -30.17 7.64 -7.75
C LEU A 128 -30.21 7.97 -9.26
N ALA A 129 -30.97 7.19 -10.04
CA ALA A 129 -31.13 7.43 -11.48
C ALA A 129 -31.72 8.82 -11.79
N ARG A 130 -32.61 9.33 -10.93
CA ARG A 130 -33.18 10.68 -11.07
C ARG A 130 -32.20 11.80 -10.69
N LEU A 131 -31.21 11.50 -9.85
CA LEU A 131 -30.20 12.47 -9.42
C LEU A 131 -29.00 12.53 -10.37
N ARG A 132 -28.81 11.52 -11.21
CA ARG A 132 -27.66 11.45 -12.14
C ARG A 132 -27.64 12.64 -13.08
N ARG A 133 -26.44 13.19 -13.24
CA ARG A 133 -26.13 14.24 -14.23
C ARG A 133 -25.62 13.60 -15.52
N PRO A 134 -25.53 14.37 -16.63
CA PRO A 134 -24.83 13.92 -17.81
C PRO A 134 -23.43 13.41 -17.48
N GLU A 135 -23.08 12.29 -18.08
CA GLU A 135 -21.85 11.59 -17.82
C GLU A 135 -20.63 12.42 -18.25
N ARG A 136 -19.70 12.61 -17.33
CA ARG A 136 -18.39 13.19 -17.62
C ARG A 136 -17.42 12.03 -17.87
N VAL A 137 -17.02 11.82 -19.11
CA VAL A 137 -16.02 10.81 -19.46
C VAL A 137 -14.66 11.48 -19.53
N LEU A 138 -13.75 11.03 -18.69
CA LEU A 138 -12.35 11.48 -18.65
C LEU A 138 -11.44 10.35 -19.11
N ASP A 139 -10.32 10.71 -19.73
CA ASP A 139 -9.31 9.75 -20.14
C ASP A 139 -8.69 9.05 -18.92
N VAL A 140 -8.50 7.74 -19.04
CA VAL A 140 -7.80 6.95 -18.06
C VAL A 140 -6.30 7.17 -18.22
N ASP A 141 -5.62 7.60 -17.17
CA ASP A 141 -4.16 7.74 -17.19
C ASP A 141 -3.50 6.37 -16.99
N THR A 142 -2.80 5.93 -18.02
CA THR A 142 -2.01 4.70 -18.06
C THR A 142 -0.51 4.98 -18.27
N SER A 143 -0.09 6.22 -18.06
CA SER A 143 1.30 6.65 -18.27
C SER A 143 2.29 6.00 -17.31
N ASN A 144 1.86 5.66 -16.08
CA ASN A 144 2.68 4.96 -15.12
C ASN A 144 2.72 3.45 -15.45
N PRO A 145 3.90 2.81 -15.54
CA PRO A 145 4.01 1.39 -15.92
C PRO A 145 3.51 0.41 -14.85
N PHE A 146 3.30 0.86 -13.61
CA PHE A 146 2.96 -0.01 -12.48
C PHE A 146 1.50 0.07 -12.04
N PHE A 147 0.83 1.17 -12.36
CA PHE A 147 -0.59 1.36 -12.02
C PHE A 147 -1.27 2.29 -13.01
N ARG A 148 -2.59 2.25 -13.05
CA ARG A 148 -3.43 3.16 -13.82
C ARG A 148 -4.26 4.02 -12.88
N PHE A 149 -4.69 5.19 -13.34
CA PHE A 149 -5.65 6.05 -12.68
C PHE A 149 -6.88 6.24 -13.56
N ASP A 150 -8.04 5.79 -13.08
CA ASP A 150 -9.34 6.02 -13.73
C ASP A 150 -10.11 7.11 -12.96
N PRO A 151 -10.14 8.35 -13.46
CA PRO A 151 -10.84 9.44 -12.80
C PRO A 151 -12.37 9.29 -12.80
N ASN A 152 -12.92 8.40 -13.65
CA ASN A 152 -14.37 8.20 -13.78
C ASN A 152 -14.97 7.45 -12.59
N ILE A 153 -14.16 6.69 -11.86
CA ILE A 153 -14.58 5.97 -10.65
C ILE A 153 -13.96 6.58 -9.37
N CYS A 154 -13.29 7.73 -9.50
CA CYS A 154 -12.76 8.48 -8.38
C CYS A 154 -13.87 9.25 -7.67
N VAL A 155 -13.92 9.15 -6.34
CA VAL A 155 -14.88 9.86 -5.47
C VAL A 155 -14.23 11.02 -4.71
N LEU A 156 -13.02 11.40 -5.07
CA LEU A 156 -12.29 12.53 -4.49
C LEU A 156 -12.15 12.45 -2.95
N CYS A 157 -12.00 11.24 -2.40
CA CYS A 157 -11.86 11.04 -0.96
C CYS A 157 -10.53 11.58 -0.38
N GLY A 158 -9.55 11.87 -1.23
CA GLY A 158 -8.27 12.46 -0.86
C GLY A 158 -7.29 11.52 -0.13
N ILE A 159 -7.60 10.24 0.03
CA ILE A 159 -6.66 9.28 0.65
C ILE A 159 -5.33 9.25 -0.10
N CYS A 160 -5.34 9.14 -1.43
CA CYS A 160 -4.13 9.09 -2.24
C CYS A 160 -3.26 10.34 -2.10
N VAL A 161 -3.86 11.53 -2.05
CA VAL A 161 -3.18 12.81 -1.84
C VAL A 161 -2.50 12.84 -0.49
N ARG A 162 -3.25 12.58 0.58
CA ARG A 162 -2.71 12.54 1.94
C ARG A 162 -1.68 11.43 2.13
N THR A 163 -1.87 10.27 1.52
CA THR A 163 -0.86 9.19 1.52
C THR A 163 0.46 9.66 0.90
N CYS A 164 0.38 10.38 -0.23
CA CYS A 164 1.57 10.89 -0.90
C CYS A 164 2.31 11.95 -0.07
N ASP A 165 1.57 12.76 0.66
CA ASP A 165 2.10 13.82 1.51
C ASP A 165 2.54 13.28 2.89
N GLU A 166 1.62 12.70 3.66
CA GLU A 166 1.83 12.35 5.08
C GLU A 166 2.68 11.07 5.27
N ILE A 167 2.53 10.06 4.39
CA ILE A 167 3.22 8.76 4.53
C ILE A 167 4.49 8.72 3.69
N VAL A 168 4.38 9.11 2.40
CA VAL A 168 5.51 9.03 1.47
C VAL A 168 6.41 10.25 1.55
N GLY A 169 5.84 11.42 1.90
CA GLY A 169 6.58 12.68 2.05
C GLY A 169 7.01 13.31 0.72
N VAL A 170 6.41 12.90 -0.41
CA VAL A 170 6.75 13.42 -1.75
C VAL A 170 5.79 14.52 -2.19
N GLY A 171 4.49 14.41 -1.87
CA GLY A 171 3.48 15.39 -2.28
C GLY A 171 3.33 15.53 -3.81
N ALA A 172 3.55 14.44 -4.56
CA ALA A 172 3.58 14.47 -6.01
C ALA A 172 2.21 14.72 -6.67
N ILE A 173 1.12 14.57 -5.93
CA ILE A 173 -0.25 14.66 -6.43
C ILE A 173 -1.13 15.45 -5.46
N ASP A 174 -2.09 16.16 -6.03
CA ASP A 174 -3.08 16.95 -5.27
C ASP A 174 -4.41 17.00 -6.04
N PHE A 175 -5.40 17.71 -5.50
CA PHE A 175 -6.61 18.06 -6.22
C PHE A 175 -6.30 19.13 -7.27
N VAL A 176 -6.55 18.79 -8.53
CA VAL A 176 -6.38 19.72 -9.65
C VAL A 176 -7.73 20.12 -10.24
N LYS A 177 -7.79 21.31 -10.86
CA LYS A 177 -9.03 21.96 -11.34
C LYS A 177 -9.97 22.32 -10.17
N ARG A 178 -11.22 22.67 -10.45
CA ARG A 178 -12.19 23.11 -9.41
C ARG A 178 -13.61 22.69 -9.75
N GLY A 179 -14.44 22.60 -8.73
CA GLY A 179 -15.86 22.30 -8.83
C GLY A 179 -16.10 20.94 -9.46
N PHE A 180 -16.95 20.88 -10.47
CA PHE A 180 -17.31 19.62 -11.14
C PHE A 180 -16.15 19.01 -11.93
N ASP A 181 -15.17 19.82 -12.31
CA ASP A 181 -13.99 19.37 -13.07
C ASP A 181 -12.83 18.92 -12.18
N THR A 182 -13.00 18.96 -10.86
CA THR A 182 -11.95 18.51 -9.92
C THR A 182 -11.57 17.05 -10.22
N THR A 183 -10.27 16.80 -10.25
CA THR A 183 -9.68 15.46 -10.36
C THR A 183 -8.39 15.39 -9.51
N ILE A 184 -7.72 14.25 -9.48
CA ILE A 184 -6.43 14.07 -8.83
C ILE A 184 -5.34 14.10 -9.92
N GLY A 185 -4.23 14.77 -9.65
CA GLY A 185 -3.09 14.86 -10.56
C GLY A 185 -1.94 15.66 -9.97
N SER A 186 -0.84 15.80 -10.71
CA SER A 186 0.29 16.66 -10.35
C SER A 186 0.10 18.12 -10.79
N ALA A 187 -0.54 18.31 -11.94
CA ALA A 187 -0.93 19.60 -12.50
C ALA A 187 -2.12 19.41 -13.45
N PRO A 188 -2.84 20.48 -13.80
CA PRO A 188 -3.91 20.38 -14.80
C PRO A 188 -3.37 19.80 -16.12
N ASP A 189 -4.06 18.75 -16.60
CA ASP A 189 -3.77 18.06 -17.86
C ASP A 189 -2.37 17.38 -17.96
N ALA A 190 -1.62 17.27 -16.85
CA ALA A 190 -0.36 16.52 -16.78
C ALA A 190 -0.61 15.03 -16.53
N GLN A 191 0.23 14.18 -17.12
CA GLN A 191 0.23 12.74 -16.85
C GLN A 191 1.00 12.42 -15.57
N TRP A 192 0.68 11.29 -14.94
CA TRP A 192 1.35 10.87 -13.70
C TRP A 192 2.84 10.63 -13.87
N ILE A 193 3.28 10.14 -15.03
CA ILE A 193 4.69 9.90 -15.31
C ILE A 193 5.53 11.19 -15.34
N ASP A 194 4.90 12.33 -15.64
CA ASP A 194 5.56 13.65 -15.72
C ASP A 194 5.64 14.35 -14.36
N SER A 195 5.26 13.66 -13.28
CA SER A 195 5.31 14.18 -11.90
C SER A 195 6.53 13.65 -11.13
N ASP A 196 6.75 14.20 -9.93
CA ASP A 196 7.76 13.70 -8.98
C ASP A 196 7.38 12.36 -8.32
N CYS A 197 6.38 11.65 -8.88
CA CYS A 197 5.90 10.37 -8.37
C CYS A 197 7.00 9.30 -8.38
N VAL A 198 7.33 8.78 -7.21
CA VAL A 198 8.31 7.68 -7.04
C VAL A 198 7.73 6.29 -7.30
N SER A 199 6.50 6.21 -7.79
CA SER A 199 5.79 4.96 -8.17
C SER A 199 5.73 3.91 -7.04
N CYS A 200 5.74 4.31 -5.79
CA CYS A 200 5.73 3.39 -4.64
C CYS A 200 4.44 2.54 -4.54
N GLY A 201 3.31 3.05 -5.07
CA GLY A 201 2.01 2.37 -5.04
C GLY A 201 1.28 2.42 -3.70
N GLU A 202 1.71 3.24 -2.73
CA GLU A 202 1.00 3.38 -1.44
C GLU A 202 -0.42 3.94 -1.64
N CYS A 203 -0.58 4.90 -2.55
CA CYS A 203 -1.90 5.43 -2.93
C CYS A 203 -2.79 4.39 -3.65
N VAL A 204 -2.19 3.42 -4.34
CA VAL A 204 -2.91 2.36 -5.07
C VAL A 204 -3.56 1.39 -4.09
N VAL A 205 -2.81 0.91 -3.10
CA VAL A 205 -3.32 -0.08 -2.13
C VAL A 205 -4.33 0.49 -1.13
N ARG A 206 -4.43 1.83 -1.05
CA ARG A 206 -5.35 2.54 -0.15
C ARG A 206 -6.57 3.10 -0.88
N CYS A 207 -6.64 2.98 -2.22
CA CYS A 207 -7.76 3.52 -2.99
C CYS A 207 -9.04 2.72 -2.74
N PRO A 208 -10.09 3.33 -2.13
CA PRO A 208 -11.28 2.59 -1.71
C PRO A 208 -12.24 2.23 -2.85
N THR A 209 -12.02 2.80 -4.05
CA THR A 209 -12.90 2.59 -5.22
C THR A 209 -12.19 1.91 -6.38
N GLY A 210 -10.88 1.59 -6.25
CA GLY A 210 -10.10 1.03 -7.35
C GLY A 210 -9.81 2.01 -8.50
N SER A 211 -10.07 3.31 -8.29
CA SER A 211 -9.70 4.36 -9.24
C SER A 211 -8.19 4.36 -9.53
N LEU A 212 -7.37 4.08 -8.51
CA LEU A 212 -5.98 3.69 -8.65
C LEU A 212 -5.90 2.18 -8.55
N ALA A 213 -5.42 1.52 -9.60
CA ALA A 213 -5.33 0.07 -9.65
C ALA A 213 -3.97 -0.39 -10.21
N PRO A 214 -3.38 -1.47 -9.67
CA PRO A 214 -2.09 -1.97 -10.15
C PRO A 214 -2.22 -2.54 -11.56
N VAL A 215 -1.15 -2.46 -12.33
CA VAL A 215 -1.01 -3.10 -13.65
C VAL A 215 -0.18 -4.37 -13.49
N GLY A 216 -0.59 -5.46 -14.15
CA GLY A 216 0.14 -6.72 -14.17
C GLY A 216 0.15 -7.49 -12.84
N GLN A 217 -0.74 -7.14 -11.91
CA GLN A 217 -1.01 -7.95 -10.72
C GLN A 217 -2.37 -8.65 -10.85
N GLU A 218 -2.47 -9.83 -10.26
CA GLU A 218 -3.67 -10.66 -10.27
C GLU A 218 -4.08 -11.01 -8.84
N THR A 219 -5.34 -11.40 -8.67
CA THR A 219 -5.82 -11.91 -7.38
C THR A 219 -5.15 -13.26 -7.09
N PRO A 220 -4.44 -13.40 -5.97
CA PRO A 220 -3.75 -14.64 -5.62
C PRO A 220 -4.73 -15.71 -5.12
N GLU A 221 -4.34 -16.98 -5.24
CA GLU A 221 -5.03 -18.13 -4.62
C GLU A 221 -4.58 -18.33 -3.18
N ARG A 222 -3.33 -18.00 -2.88
CA ARG A 222 -2.74 -18.07 -1.54
C ARG A 222 -1.69 -16.98 -1.36
N GLU A 223 -1.43 -16.64 -0.10
CA GLU A 223 -0.37 -15.70 0.25
C GLU A 223 0.68 -16.38 1.13
N VAL A 224 1.94 -16.00 0.94
CA VAL A 224 3.08 -16.47 1.72
C VAL A 224 3.82 -15.27 2.28
N VAL A 225 4.02 -15.24 3.59
CA VAL A 225 4.81 -14.20 4.24
C VAL A 225 6.29 -14.43 3.97
N SER A 226 7.00 -13.38 3.56
CA SER A 226 8.42 -13.39 3.28
C SER A 226 9.06 -12.03 3.57
N THR A 227 10.35 -11.93 3.31
CA THR A 227 11.11 -10.67 3.42
C THR A 227 11.50 -10.18 2.04
N CYS A 228 11.39 -8.88 1.79
CA CYS A 228 11.83 -8.25 0.56
C CYS A 228 13.35 -8.37 0.40
N THR A 229 13.80 -8.84 -0.76
CA THR A 229 15.21 -9.13 -1.04
C THR A 229 15.96 -7.98 -1.71
N TYR A 230 15.35 -6.79 -1.86
CA TYR A 230 15.96 -5.70 -2.63
C TYR A 230 17.01 -4.89 -1.88
N CYS A 231 16.86 -4.72 -0.56
CA CYS A 231 17.84 -3.97 0.23
C CYS A 231 17.76 -4.37 1.72
N GLY A 232 18.70 -3.84 2.50
CA GLY A 232 18.83 -4.13 3.93
C GLY A 232 17.71 -3.59 4.83
N CYS A 233 16.71 -2.91 4.29
CA CYS A 233 15.52 -2.50 5.05
C CYS A 233 14.75 -3.73 5.59
N GLY A 234 14.72 -4.84 4.83
CA GLY A 234 14.09 -6.08 5.30
C GLY A 234 12.57 -5.99 5.43
N CYS A 235 11.92 -5.20 4.57
CA CYS A 235 10.46 -5.06 4.58
C CYS A 235 9.75 -6.41 4.53
N GLY A 236 8.80 -6.65 5.44
CA GLY A 236 7.91 -7.80 5.38
C GLY A 236 6.95 -7.70 4.20
N ILE A 237 6.82 -8.78 3.44
CA ILE A 237 5.95 -8.86 2.26
C ILE A 237 5.07 -10.10 2.28
N HIS A 238 3.85 -9.97 1.80
CA HIS A 238 3.02 -11.08 1.37
C HIS A 238 3.23 -11.30 -0.12
N LEU A 239 3.69 -12.48 -0.47
CA LEU A 239 3.78 -12.94 -1.86
C LEU A 239 2.45 -13.60 -2.22
N GLY A 240 1.70 -12.99 -3.12
CA GLY A 240 0.49 -13.58 -3.69
C GLY A 240 0.87 -14.58 -4.77
N VAL A 241 0.42 -15.83 -4.63
CA VAL A 241 0.75 -16.94 -5.52
C VAL A 241 -0.50 -17.46 -6.19
N ARG A 242 -0.39 -17.71 -7.50
CA ARG A 242 -1.37 -18.39 -8.34
C ARG A 242 -0.61 -19.24 -9.36
N ASP A 243 -1.04 -20.49 -9.60
CA ASP A 243 -0.39 -21.41 -10.53
C ASP A 243 1.15 -21.50 -10.31
N GLU A 244 1.58 -21.61 -9.05
CA GLU A 244 2.99 -21.66 -8.63
C GLU A 244 3.84 -20.44 -9.10
N ARG A 245 3.19 -19.31 -9.43
CA ARG A 245 3.83 -18.06 -9.83
C ARG A 245 3.48 -16.94 -8.85
N ILE A 246 4.42 -16.02 -8.64
CA ILE A 246 4.13 -14.79 -7.88
C ILE A 246 3.37 -13.84 -8.82
N VAL A 247 2.14 -13.50 -8.43
CA VAL A 247 1.24 -12.66 -9.22
C VAL A 247 0.96 -11.30 -8.57
N SER A 248 1.23 -11.16 -7.28
CA SER A 248 1.07 -9.89 -6.56
C SER A 248 1.98 -9.81 -5.34
N VAL A 249 2.24 -8.59 -4.85
CA VAL A 249 2.96 -8.35 -3.61
C VAL A 249 2.28 -7.22 -2.82
N ARG A 250 2.04 -7.46 -1.53
CA ARG A 250 1.61 -6.43 -0.58
C ARG A 250 2.47 -6.42 0.67
N GLY A 251 2.51 -5.32 1.41
CA GLY A 251 3.28 -5.21 2.64
C GLY A 251 2.63 -5.94 3.81
N VAL A 252 3.45 -6.43 4.73
CA VAL A 252 3.02 -7.00 6.02
C VAL A 252 2.92 -5.87 7.04
N ARG A 253 1.71 -5.59 7.52
CA ARG A 253 1.45 -4.44 8.41
C ARG A 253 2.16 -4.59 9.76
N GLU A 254 2.29 -5.81 10.24
CA GLU A 254 2.95 -6.17 11.50
C GLU A 254 4.48 -6.18 11.39
N SER A 255 5.04 -5.94 10.21
CA SER A 255 6.49 -5.89 10.01
C SER A 255 7.09 -4.66 10.69
N PRO A 256 7.98 -4.82 11.69
CA PRO A 256 8.58 -3.68 12.39
C PRO A 256 9.50 -2.83 11.50
N ALA A 257 9.94 -3.38 10.36
CA ALA A 257 10.83 -2.67 9.44
C ALA A 257 10.09 -1.72 8.48
N SER A 258 8.82 -1.99 8.18
CA SER A 258 8.13 -1.25 7.13
C SER A 258 6.65 -0.94 7.43
N GLU A 259 6.07 -1.55 8.44
CA GLU A 259 4.67 -1.33 8.85
C GLU A 259 3.69 -1.43 7.66
N GLY A 260 3.95 -2.38 6.76
CA GLY A 260 3.17 -2.60 5.53
C GLY A 260 3.52 -1.69 4.36
N ARG A 261 4.42 -0.72 4.54
CA ARG A 261 4.83 0.22 3.49
C ARG A 261 5.91 -0.39 2.60
N LEU A 262 5.82 -0.16 1.29
CA LEU A 262 6.77 -0.69 0.32
C LEU A 262 7.17 0.38 -0.69
N CYS A 263 8.42 0.36 -1.11
CA CYS A 263 8.86 1.13 -2.27
C CYS A 263 8.47 0.42 -3.58
N VAL A 264 8.66 1.10 -4.72
CA VAL A 264 8.38 0.57 -6.06
C VAL A 264 8.98 -0.82 -6.31
N LYS A 265 10.23 -1.05 -5.87
CA LYS A 265 10.92 -2.33 -6.08
C LYS A 265 10.26 -3.46 -5.30
N GLY A 266 9.95 -3.23 -4.01
CA GLY A 266 9.32 -4.23 -3.16
C GLY A 266 7.92 -4.60 -3.66
N ARG A 267 7.13 -3.61 -4.09
CA ARG A 267 5.75 -3.81 -4.50
C ARG A 267 5.58 -4.37 -5.91
N PHE A 268 6.38 -3.91 -6.86
CA PHE A 268 6.20 -4.23 -8.29
C PHE A 268 7.36 -5.00 -8.91
N GLY A 269 8.51 -5.08 -8.25
CA GLY A 269 9.73 -5.62 -8.82
C GLY A 269 9.86 -7.15 -8.78
N PHE A 270 8.80 -7.91 -8.53
CA PHE A 270 8.86 -9.38 -8.37
C PHE A 270 8.95 -10.18 -9.69
N GLY A 271 8.83 -9.52 -10.84
CA GLY A 271 8.83 -10.18 -12.16
C GLY A 271 10.05 -11.05 -12.43
N PHE A 272 11.22 -10.70 -11.87
CA PHE A 272 12.46 -11.47 -12.03
C PHE A 272 12.36 -12.91 -11.50
N VAL A 273 11.48 -13.17 -10.52
CA VAL A 273 11.29 -14.52 -9.96
C VAL A 273 10.71 -15.46 -10.99
N ASN A 274 9.77 -14.94 -11.81
CA ASN A 274 9.07 -15.70 -12.86
C ASN A 274 9.76 -15.58 -14.23
N ALA A 275 10.91 -14.89 -14.35
CA ALA A 275 11.59 -14.65 -15.61
C ALA A 275 12.05 -15.96 -16.24
N LYS A 276 11.82 -16.10 -17.56
CA LYS A 276 12.15 -17.32 -18.30
C LYS A 276 13.65 -17.52 -18.47
N ASP A 277 14.40 -16.43 -18.49
CA ASP A 277 15.85 -16.36 -18.61
C ASP A 277 16.58 -16.38 -17.26
N ARG A 278 15.84 -16.62 -16.15
CA ARG A 278 16.44 -16.77 -14.83
C ARG A 278 17.37 -17.99 -14.81
N LEU A 279 18.61 -17.77 -14.38
CA LEU A 279 19.58 -18.85 -14.20
C LEU A 279 19.10 -19.86 -13.16
N ARG A 280 19.11 -21.14 -13.51
CA ARG A 280 18.70 -22.25 -12.64
C ARG A 280 19.82 -23.23 -12.34
N VAL A 281 20.87 -23.20 -13.17
CA VAL A 281 22.07 -24.04 -13.09
C VAL A 281 23.31 -23.15 -13.26
N PRO A 282 24.48 -23.58 -12.78
CA PRO A 282 25.73 -22.87 -13.05
C PRO A 282 26.03 -22.82 -14.55
N LEU A 283 26.69 -21.76 -14.99
CA LEU A 283 27.17 -21.62 -16.35
C LEU A 283 28.70 -21.45 -16.34
N ILE A 284 29.39 -22.20 -17.15
CA ILE A 284 30.83 -22.12 -17.35
C ILE A 284 31.11 -21.65 -18.77
N ARG A 285 32.10 -20.77 -18.94
CA ARG A 285 32.54 -20.32 -20.27
C ARG A 285 33.49 -21.33 -20.86
N ARG A 286 33.06 -21.98 -21.97
CA ARG A 286 33.88 -22.87 -22.79
C ARG A 286 33.94 -22.30 -24.21
N GLU A 287 35.09 -22.20 -24.78
CA GLU A 287 35.33 -21.69 -26.16
C GLU A 287 34.60 -20.33 -26.43
N GLY A 288 34.49 -19.48 -25.39
CA GLY A 288 33.87 -18.17 -25.51
C GLY A 288 32.33 -18.15 -25.25
N GLN A 289 31.68 -19.29 -25.24
CA GLN A 289 30.21 -19.43 -24.96
C GLN A 289 29.97 -19.86 -23.52
N LEU A 290 28.84 -19.42 -22.96
CA LEU A 290 28.36 -19.89 -21.64
C LEU A 290 27.56 -21.16 -21.84
N GLU A 291 27.97 -22.25 -21.17
CA GLU A 291 27.35 -23.57 -21.22
C GLU A 291 26.91 -24.00 -19.82
N GLU A 292 25.81 -24.77 -19.75
CA GLU A 292 25.34 -25.34 -18.49
C GLU A 292 26.40 -26.31 -17.92
N ALA A 293 26.57 -26.27 -16.60
CA ALA A 293 27.48 -27.10 -15.84
C ALA A 293 26.80 -27.63 -14.56
N THR A 294 27.37 -28.69 -14.02
CA THR A 294 27.01 -29.15 -12.67
C THR A 294 27.60 -28.20 -11.62
N TRP A 295 27.03 -28.25 -10.40
CA TRP A 295 27.59 -27.50 -9.25
C TRP A 295 29.04 -27.96 -8.93
N ASP A 296 29.32 -29.25 -9.02
CA ASP A 296 30.68 -29.79 -8.74
C ASP A 296 31.69 -29.24 -9.72
N GLU A 297 31.38 -29.30 -11.04
CA GLU A 297 32.28 -28.71 -12.06
C GLU A 297 32.50 -27.21 -11.84
N ALA A 298 31.45 -26.47 -11.51
CA ALA A 298 31.55 -25.03 -11.27
C ALA A 298 32.37 -24.70 -10.03
N LEU A 299 32.17 -25.44 -8.94
CA LEU A 299 32.89 -25.24 -7.68
C LEU A 299 34.34 -25.65 -7.80
N ASP A 300 34.66 -26.73 -8.50
CA ASP A 300 36.05 -27.15 -8.76
C ASP A 300 36.81 -26.08 -9.57
N LEU A 301 36.17 -25.54 -10.61
CA LEU A 301 36.78 -24.45 -11.40
C LEU A 301 36.99 -23.19 -10.55
N VAL A 302 36.04 -22.81 -9.72
CA VAL A 302 36.13 -21.64 -8.81
C VAL A 302 37.27 -21.87 -7.81
N ALA A 303 37.37 -23.07 -7.22
CA ALA A 303 38.43 -23.42 -6.25
C ALA A 303 39.82 -23.36 -6.89
N GLU A 304 39.97 -23.90 -8.08
CA GLU A 304 41.23 -23.79 -8.86
C GLU A 304 41.66 -22.34 -9.10
N ARG A 305 40.71 -21.51 -9.58
CA ARG A 305 40.97 -20.11 -9.89
C ARG A 305 41.30 -19.29 -8.64
N PHE A 306 40.57 -19.52 -7.52
CA PHE A 306 40.84 -18.85 -6.26
C PHE A 306 42.20 -19.27 -5.67
N ALA A 307 42.56 -20.54 -5.76
CA ALA A 307 43.86 -21.00 -5.31
C ALA A 307 45.02 -20.31 -6.05
N ALA A 308 44.84 -20.05 -7.34
CA ALA A 308 45.82 -19.38 -8.18
C ALA A 308 45.89 -17.84 -8.01
N ASN A 309 44.84 -17.22 -7.42
CA ASN A 309 44.70 -15.76 -7.31
C ASN A 309 44.39 -15.33 -5.88
N ARG A 310 45.33 -15.50 -4.96
CA ARG A 310 45.19 -15.16 -3.52
C ARG A 310 45.87 -13.84 -3.18
N GLY A 311 45.63 -13.33 -1.97
CA GLY A 311 46.26 -12.09 -1.47
C GLY A 311 45.85 -10.87 -2.29
N ASP A 312 46.83 -10.12 -2.77
CA ASP A 312 46.62 -8.87 -3.54
C ASP A 312 45.97 -9.09 -4.91
N ALA A 313 45.97 -10.34 -5.41
CA ALA A 313 45.28 -10.69 -6.64
C ALA A 313 43.78 -10.94 -6.50
N PHE A 314 43.25 -10.87 -5.28
CA PHE A 314 41.83 -11.10 -4.98
C PHE A 314 41.19 -9.90 -4.31
N ALA A 315 40.02 -9.53 -4.77
CA ALA A 315 39.12 -8.60 -4.12
C ALA A 315 37.67 -9.12 -4.17
N ALA A 316 36.87 -8.82 -3.16
CA ALA A 316 35.47 -9.17 -3.10
C ALA A 316 34.58 -7.92 -3.03
N ILE A 317 33.49 -7.93 -3.76
CA ILE A 317 32.43 -6.91 -3.67
C ILE A 317 31.13 -7.58 -3.20
N ALA A 318 30.70 -7.23 -2.01
CA ALA A 318 29.45 -7.68 -1.41
C ALA A 318 28.25 -6.80 -1.87
N SER A 319 27.09 -7.03 -1.31
CA SER A 319 25.88 -6.30 -1.69
C SER A 319 24.97 -6.01 -0.50
N ALA A 320 24.28 -4.87 -0.55
CA ALA A 320 23.16 -4.55 0.35
C ALA A 320 21.94 -5.47 0.19
N LYS A 321 21.92 -6.28 -0.88
CA LYS A 321 20.87 -7.29 -1.12
C LYS A 321 21.15 -8.63 -0.44
N LEU A 322 22.33 -8.78 0.13
CA LEU A 322 22.73 -9.98 0.88
C LEU A 322 22.25 -9.89 2.33
N THR A 323 22.07 -11.05 2.95
CA THR A 323 21.83 -11.13 4.39
C THR A 323 23.09 -10.74 5.19
N ASN A 324 22.92 -10.48 6.47
CA ASN A 324 24.07 -10.20 7.36
C ASN A 324 25.03 -11.39 7.41
N GLU A 325 24.51 -12.62 7.40
CA GLU A 325 25.27 -13.85 7.38
C GLU A 325 26.11 -14.00 6.11
N GLU A 326 25.53 -13.73 4.96
CA GLU A 326 26.24 -13.77 3.66
C GLU A 326 27.35 -12.72 3.60
N ASN A 327 27.09 -11.48 4.02
CA ASN A 327 28.10 -10.42 4.11
C ASN A 327 29.23 -10.80 5.08
N TYR A 328 28.90 -11.38 6.23
CA TYR A 328 29.89 -11.91 7.18
C TYR A 328 30.72 -13.02 6.55
N LEU A 329 30.11 -13.97 5.86
CA LEU A 329 30.80 -15.10 5.22
C LEU A 329 31.75 -14.62 4.10
N ILE A 330 31.36 -13.65 3.27
CA ILE A 330 32.24 -13.07 2.25
C ILE A 330 33.45 -12.43 2.91
N GLN A 331 33.28 -11.68 3.97
CA GLN A 331 34.39 -11.05 4.67
C GLN A 331 35.32 -12.09 5.32
N LYS A 332 34.72 -13.10 5.99
CA LYS A 332 35.45 -14.21 6.61
C LYS A 332 36.25 -15.00 5.56
N PHE A 333 35.63 -15.33 4.42
CA PHE A 333 36.27 -16.04 3.32
C PHE A 333 37.45 -15.23 2.76
N SER A 334 37.27 -13.95 2.49
CA SER A 334 38.33 -13.07 1.96
C SER A 334 39.53 -13.02 2.90
N ARG A 335 39.32 -12.92 4.21
CA ARG A 335 40.42 -12.84 5.18
C ARG A 335 41.06 -14.19 5.48
N ALA A 336 40.24 -15.21 5.79
CA ALA A 336 40.75 -16.50 6.26
C ALA A 336 41.25 -17.40 5.10
N VAL A 337 40.58 -17.37 3.96
CA VAL A 337 40.89 -18.25 2.83
C VAL A 337 41.74 -17.51 1.78
N MET A 338 41.30 -16.33 1.36
CA MET A 338 41.98 -15.60 0.28
C MET A 338 43.16 -14.75 0.77
N GLY A 339 43.26 -14.48 2.07
CA GLY A 339 44.40 -13.76 2.68
C GLY A 339 44.42 -12.24 2.38
N THR A 340 43.26 -11.61 2.20
CA THR A 340 43.16 -10.19 1.87
C THR A 340 42.04 -9.48 2.67
N ASN A 341 42.18 -8.16 2.87
CA ASN A 341 41.14 -7.26 3.38
C ASN A 341 40.45 -6.46 2.28
N SER A 342 40.78 -6.74 1.00
CA SER A 342 40.17 -6.05 -0.15
C SER A 342 38.72 -6.49 -0.35
N VAL A 343 37.83 -6.00 0.54
CA VAL A 343 36.40 -6.24 0.51
C VAL A 343 35.69 -4.88 0.51
N ASP A 344 34.83 -4.69 -0.45
CA ASP A 344 33.98 -3.51 -0.54
C ASP A 344 32.51 -3.92 -0.75
N HIS A 345 31.62 -2.94 -0.87
CA HIS A 345 30.18 -3.12 -0.84
C HIS A 345 29.49 -2.06 -1.71
N CYS A 346 28.40 -2.44 -2.37
CA CYS A 346 27.66 -1.53 -3.26
C CYS A 346 27.06 -0.31 -2.53
N ALA A 347 26.88 -0.37 -1.21
CA ALA A 347 26.35 0.73 -0.41
C ALA A 347 27.17 2.02 -0.53
N ARG A 348 28.47 1.94 -0.86
CA ARG A 348 29.29 3.12 -1.12
C ARG A 348 28.74 3.99 -2.25
N LEU A 349 28.14 3.38 -3.29
CA LEU A 349 27.57 4.08 -4.42
C LEU A 349 26.04 4.31 -4.26
N CYS A 350 25.35 3.38 -3.60
CA CYS A 350 23.87 3.40 -3.47
C CYS A 350 23.37 4.22 -2.28
N HIS A 351 24.07 4.17 -1.14
CA HIS A 351 23.60 4.77 0.12
C HIS A 351 24.45 5.95 0.59
N ALA A 352 25.69 6.07 0.18
CA ALA A 352 26.56 7.16 0.61
C ALA A 352 26.08 8.58 0.17
N PRO A 353 25.34 8.74 -0.97
CA PRO A 353 24.78 10.02 -1.36
C PRO A 353 23.51 10.41 -0.61
N THR A 354 22.89 9.48 0.10
CA THR A 354 21.65 9.69 0.88
C THR A 354 21.96 9.83 2.36
#